data_9d3192bc3e09a46174acdf4d042342c8
#
_entry.id   9d3192bc3e09a46174acdf4d042342c8
#
_cell.length_a   1.000
_cell.length_b   1.000
_cell.length_c   1.000
_cell.angle_alpha   90.00
_cell.angle_beta   90.00
_cell.angle_gamma   90.00
#
_symmetry.space_group_name_H-M   'P 1'
#
loop_
_entity.id
_entity.type
_entity.pdbx_description
1 polymer ?
#
loop_
_entity_poly.entity_id
_entity_poly.type
_entity_poly.pdbx_seq_one_letter_code
_entity_poly.pdbx_strand_id
1 'polypeptide(L)'
;MFSNAVKLCSIKGFDIKVDPSWLVIASLVTWSLSQHYFPKILPDTTKATHLIMALVAMLGLFSCLLLHELAHSVVARHLGVPIKSITLFIFGGMAELGAEPSSARDEFWIALAGPAMSIALALGFWILAQSVWLTSTAAPIAEVFSYLAIINLVLALFNLLPAFPLDGGRVLRAYLWHRNGNVLAATKTAARFGEFFAYLIMALGVVALFGGAIALGLWHLMIGGFMLVAARVSSNAQMARAVFSGKSVRAIMTPDPVTVNPDTTLSHFVNLAMLRHNVSFVPVVEDGVLLGHMDASVLYGIDREHWGSTRVEDVFVGLEQGPMVTPDLAASELLEIILTTGRRKFMVMQDHQLRGVVTLADLTRH
;
A
#
# COMPACT_ATOMS: atom_id res chain seq x y z
N MET A 1 4.21 -2.48 5.15
CA MET A 1 3.76 -1.23 5.78
C MET A 1 3.06 -1.48 7.12
N PHE A 2 2.36 -2.58 7.31
CA PHE A 2 1.60 -2.93 8.53
C PHE A 2 2.17 -4.15 9.25
N SER A 3 3.45 -4.11 9.63
CA SER A 3 4.13 -5.23 10.31
C SER A 3 3.50 -5.63 11.66
N ASN A 4 2.77 -4.71 12.29
CA ASN A 4 2.17 -4.89 13.61
C ASN A 4 0.64 -5.10 13.56
N ALA A 5 0.04 -5.25 12.38
CA ALA A 5 -1.40 -5.46 12.26
C ALA A 5 -1.80 -6.85 12.77
N VAL A 6 -2.76 -6.89 13.68
CA VAL A 6 -3.29 -8.11 14.29
C VAL A 6 -4.46 -8.63 13.45
N LYS A 7 -4.44 -9.91 13.10
CA LYS A 7 -5.56 -10.56 12.43
C LYS A 7 -6.72 -10.75 13.42
N LEU A 8 -7.89 -10.18 13.10
CA LEU A 8 -9.11 -10.35 13.89
C LEU A 8 -9.91 -11.58 13.46
N CYS A 9 -10.17 -11.71 12.17
CA CYS A 9 -10.99 -12.80 11.62
C CYS A 9 -10.71 -12.99 10.13
N SER A 10 -11.33 -14.03 9.54
CA SER A 10 -11.37 -14.21 8.09
C SER A 10 -12.83 -14.25 7.66
N ILE A 11 -13.23 -13.36 6.75
CA ILE A 11 -14.59 -13.31 6.17
C ILE A 11 -14.51 -13.69 4.70
N LYS A 12 -15.21 -14.74 4.29
CA LYS A 12 -15.22 -15.25 2.90
C LYS A 12 -13.81 -15.45 2.30
N GLY A 13 -12.82 -15.82 3.14
CA GLY A 13 -11.44 -16.03 2.70
C GLY A 13 -10.58 -14.75 2.62
N PHE A 14 -11.09 -13.61 3.10
CA PHE A 14 -10.30 -12.38 3.28
C PHE A 14 -9.86 -12.28 4.74
N ASP A 15 -8.56 -12.09 4.96
CA ASP A 15 -8.03 -11.82 6.30
C ASP A 15 -8.26 -10.36 6.66
N ILE A 16 -9.04 -10.15 7.73
CA ILE A 16 -9.30 -8.82 8.28
C ILE A 16 -8.30 -8.57 9.40
N LYS A 17 -7.51 -7.53 9.23
CA LYS A 17 -6.46 -7.12 10.16
C LYS A 17 -6.76 -5.73 10.71
N VAL A 18 -6.31 -5.47 11.92
CA VAL A 18 -6.40 -4.15 12.57
C VAL A 18 -5.00 -3.73 13.01
N ASP A 19 -4.59 -2.57 12.57
CA ASP A 19 -3.36 -1.92 13.04
C ASP A 19 -3.63 -1.21 14.36
N PRO A 20 -2.70 -1.21 15.34
CA PRO A 20 -2.88 -0.51 16.63
C PRO A 20 -3.25 0.97 16.51
N SER A 21 -2.86 1.64 15.43
CA SER A 21 -3.23 3.04 15.15
C SER A 21 -4.74 3.27 15.03
N TRP A 22 -5.52 2.20 14.70
CA TRP A 22 -6.97 2.25 14.67
C TRP A 22 -7.58 2.63 16.03
N LEU A 23 -7.00 2.19 17.15
CA LEU A 23 -7.49 2.51 18.49
C LEU A 23 -7.47 4.02 18.76
N VAL A 24 -6.50 4.75 18.18
CA VAL A 24 -6.41 6.20 18.31
C VAL A 24 -7.62 6.87 17.68
N ILE A 25 -7.94 6.54 16.43
CA ILE A 25 -9.08 7.14 15.73
C ILE A 25 -10.42 6.70 16.35
N ALA A 26 -10.55 5.43 16.75
CA ALA A 26 -11.74 4.93 17.45
C ALA A 26 -12.02 5.71 18.75
N SER A 27 -10.97 5.96 19.54
CA SER A 27 -11.07 6.76 20.77
C SER A 27 -11.43 8.22 20.47
N LEU A 28 -10.79 8.83 19.47
CA LEU A 28 -11.08 10.22 19.07
C LEU A 28 -12.51 10.39 18.57
N VAL A 29 -12.99 9.48 17.73
CA VAL A 29 -14.37 9.48 17.21
C VAL A 29 -15.35 9.32 18.36
N THR A 30 -15.15 8.33 19.25
CA THR A 30 -16.01 8.11 20.41
C THR A 30 -16.06 9.34 21.32
N TRP A 31 -14.90 9.93 21.62
CA TRP A 31 -14.81 11.15 22.42
C TRP A 31 -15.55 12.32 21.76
N SER A 32 -15.30 12.56 20.49
CA SER A 32 -15.94 13.64 19.72
C SER A 32 -17.45 13.51 19.68
N LEU A 33 -17.95 12.30 19.40
CA LEU A 33 -19.38 12.02 19.35
C LEU A 33 -20.05 12.17 20.73
N SER A 34 -19.41 11.67 21.79
CA SER A 34 -19.97 11.70 23.15
C SER A 34 -19.95 13.08 23.79
N GLN A 35 -18.94 13.94 23.47
CA GLN A 35 -18.78 15.24 24.10
C GLN A 35 -19.31 16.41 23.27
N HIS A 36 -19.40 16.26 21.94
CA HIS A 36 -19.72 17.38 21.07
C HIS A 36 -20.93 17.14 20.16
N TYR A 37 -21.07 15.97 19.56
CA TYR A 37 -22.10 15.73 18.57
C TYR A 37 -23.46 15.39 19.24
N PHE A 38 -23.55 14.28 19.97
CA PHE A 38 -24.80 13.82 20.59
C PHE A 38 -25.36 14.78 21.67
N PRO A 39 -24.57 15.45 22.52
CA PRO A 39 -25.09 16.44 23.45
C PRO A 39 -25.75 17.65 22.78
N LYS A 40 -25.34 18.02 21.56
CA LYS A 40 -25.98 19.11 20.81
C LYS A 40 -27.33 18.71 20.23
N ILE A 41 -27.50 17.42 19.86
CA ILE A 41 -28.72 16.92 19.22
C ILE A 41 -29.74 16.48 20.26
N LEU A 42 -29.30 15.85 21.33
CA LEU A 42 -30.13 15.32 22.43
C LEU A 42 -29.64 15.86 23.78
N PRO A 43 -29.84 17.17 24.08
CA PRO A 43 -29.29 17.81 25.29
C PRO A 43 -29.90 17.23 26.58
N ASP A 44 -31.12 16.72 26.52
CA ASP A 44 -31.86 16.25 27.70
C ASP A 44 -31.52 14.81 28.11
N THR A 45 -30.57 14.16 27.42
CA THR A 45 -30.15 12.79 27.72
C THR A 45 -28.90 12.77 28.63
N THR A 46 -28.69 11.63 29.31
CA THR A 46 -27.57 11.50 30.24
C THR A 46 -26.22 11.37 29.53
N LYS A 47 -25.13 11.75 30.22
CA LYS A 47 -23.76 11.55 29.70
C LYS A 47 -23.47 10.07 29.39
N ALA A 48 -24.03 9.14 30.17
CA ALA A 48 -23.91 7.70 29.93
C ALA A 48 -24.58 7.30 28.61
N THR A 49 -25.77 7.84 28.33
CA THR A 49 -26.47 7.61 27.06
C THR A 49 -25.64 8.13 25.87
N HIS A 50 -25.09 9.35 25.95
CA HIS A 50 -24.24 9.90 24.90
C HIS A 50 -23.00 9.03 24.65
N LEU A 51 -22.37 8.49 25.70
CA LEU A 51 -21.23 7.58 25.56
C LEU A 51 -21.63 6.26 24.88
N ILE A 52 -22.75 5.66 25.28
CA ILE A 52 -23.26 4.43 24.64
C ILE A 52 -23.57 4.67 23.16
N MET A 53 -24.29 5.77 22.86
CA MET A 53 -24.55 6.17 21.48
C MET A 53 -23.27 6.33 20.66
N ALA A 54 -22.26 6.99 21.23
CA ALA A 54 -20.96 7.22 20.59
C ALA A 54 -20.22 5.90 20.32
N LEU A 55 -20.23 4.95 21.27
CA LEU A 55 -19.64 3.63 21.08
C LEU A 55 -20.35 2.83 19.99
N VAL A 56 -21.70 2.82 19.98
CA VAL A 56 -22.47 2.13 18.95
C VAL A 56 -22.26 2.78 17.57
N ALA A 57 -22.26 4.11 17.50
CA ALA A 57 -22.02 4.84 16.28
C ALA A 57 -20.59 4.62 15.74
N MET A 58 -19.60 4.58 16.61
CA MET A 58 -18.21 4.28 16.26
C MET A 58 -18.07 2.86 15.70
N LEU A 59 -18.62 1.85 16.38
CA LEU A 59 -18.60 0.48 15.90
C LEU A 59 -19.37 0.34 14.58
N GLY A 60 -20.50 1.02 14.44
CA GLY A 60 -21.28 1.10 13.21
C GLY A 60 -20.47 1.71 12.06
N LEU A 61 -19.79 2.84 12.29
CA LEU A 61 -18.94 3.50 11.31
C LEU A 61 -17.85 2.56 10.78
N PHE A 62 -17.10 1.90 11.68
CA PHE A 62 -16.04 1.00 11.25
C PHE A 62 -16.57 -0.29 10.59
N SER A 63 -17.76 -0.75 10.99
CA SER A 63 -18.45 -1.84 10.29
C SER A 63 -18.83 -1.42 8.86
N CYS A 64 -19.34 -0.21 8.67
CA CYS A 64 -19.65 0.35 7.35
C CYS A 64 -18.40 0.50 6.49
N LEU A 65 -17.30 0.99 7.07
CA LEU A 65 -16.02 1.09 6.37
C LEU A 65 -15.51 -0.29 5.93
N LEU A 66 -15.62 -1.30 6.80
CA LEU A 66 -15.26 -2.67 6.46
C LEU A 66 -16.15 -3.21 5.33
N LEU A 67 -17.45 -2.92 5.33
CA LEU A 67 -18.39 -3.34 4.27
C LEU A 67 -18.05 -2.63 2.94
N HIS A 68 -17.63 -1.37 2.98
CA HIS A 68 -17.14 -0.63 1.83
C HIS A 68 -15.91 -1.33 1.20
N GLU A 69 -14.88 -1.66 2.00
CA GLU A 69 -13.70 -2.38 1.54
C GLU A 69 -14.00 -3.81 1.07
N LEU A 70 -14.95 -4.49 1.76
CA LEU A 70 -15.41 -5.80 1.34
C LEU A 70 -16.12 -5.76 -0.02
N ALA A 71 -16.86 -4.70 -0.32
CA ALA A 71 -17.50 -4.55 -1.62
C ALA A 71 -16.47 -4.48 -2.76
N HIS A 72 -15.42 -3.67 -2.60
CA HIS A 72 -14.29 -3.65 -3.53
C HIS A 72 -13.67 -5.05 -3.69
N SER A 73 -13.40 -5.71 -2.57
CA SER A 73 -12.72 -7.00 -2.52
C SER A 73 -13.55 -8.13 -3.17
N VAL A 74 -14.87 -8.14 -2.95
CA VAL A 74 -15.76 -9.13 -3.56
C VAL A 74 -15.84 -8.94 -5.08
N VAL A 75 -15.99 -7.70 -5.56
CA VAL A 75 -16.01 -7.41 -6.99
C VAL A 75 -14.67 -7.72 -7.63
N ALA A 76 -13.55 -7.34 -7.01
CA ALA A 76 -12.21 -7.66 -7.49
C ALA A 76 -12.00 -9.16 -7.66
N ARG A 77 -12.40 -9.97 -6.66
CA ARG A 77 -12.29 -11.43 -6.74
C ARG A 77 -13.18 -12.05 -7.83
N HIS A 78 -14.38 -11.51 -8.04
CA HIS A 78 -15.27 -11.96 -9.15
C HIS A 78 -14.65 -11.67 -10.53
N LEU A 79 -13.83 -10.62 -10.63
CA LEU A 79 -13.12 -10.24 -11.84
C LEU A 79 -11.72 -10.87 -11.93
N GLY A 80 -11.42 -11.87 -11.08
CA GLY A 80 -10.15 -12.61 -11.12
C GLY A 80 -8.95 -11.91 -10.48
N VAL A 81 -9.15 -10.77 -9.80
CA VAL A 81 -8.08 -10.06 -9.07
C VAL A 81 -7.97 -10.63 -7.66
N PRO A 82 -6.83 -11.25 -7.29
CA PRO A 82 -6.63 -11.82 -5.97
C PRO A 82 -6.50 -10.71 -4.92
N ILE A 83 -7.11 -10.90 -3.75
CA ILE A 83 -7.01 -10.03 -2.58
C ILE A 83 -6.28 -10.78 -1.47
N LYS A 84 -5.24 -10.16 -0.90
CA LYS A 84 -4.44 -10.75 0.18
C LYS A 84 -5.08 -10.52 1.56
N SER A 85 -5.40 -9.28 1.89
CA SER A 85 -5.97 -8.92 3.19
C SER A 85 -6.65 -7.54 3.16
N ILE A 86 -7.49 -7.27 4.16
CA ILE A 86 -8.07 -5.95 4.43
C ILE A 86 -7.55 -5.50 5.78
N THR A 87 -6.89 -4.34 5.84
CA THR A 87 -6.33 -3.79 7.08
C THR A 87 -7.02 -2.49 7.43
N LEU A 88 -7.56 -2.41 8.66
CA LEU A 88 -8.08 -1.17 9.25
C LEU A 88 -6.97 -0.44 9.99
N PHE A 89 -6.84 0.86 9.78
CA PHE A 89 -5.82 1.72 10.38
C PHE A 89 -6.36 3.14 10.61
N ILE A 90 -5.53 4.05 11.12
CA ILE A 90 -5.96 5.39 11.54
C ILE A 90 -6.70 6.20 10.45
N PHE A 91 -6.37 6.02 9.18
CA PHE A 91 -7.00 6.77 8.07
C PHE A 91 -8.12 6.01 7.35
N GLY A 92 -8.51 4.83 7.83
CA GLY A 92 -9.60 4.05 7.23
C GLY A 92 -9.27 2.59 7.03
N GLY A 93 -9.80 1.99 5.95
CA GLY A 93 -9.51 0.64 5.49
C GLY A 93 -8.61 0.65 4.26
N MET A 94 -7.86 -0.42 4.08
CA MET A 94 -7.08 -0.65 2.88
C MET A 94 -7.08 -2.14 2.51
N ALA A 95 -7.61 -2.45 1.33
CA ALA A 95 -7.52 -3.78 0.75
C ALA A 95 -6.18 -3.94 0.01
N GLU A 96 -5.43 -4.98 0.36
CA GLU A 96 -4.18 -5.32 -0.31
C GLU A 96 -4.48 -6.20 -1.53
N LEU A 97 -4.48 -5.57 -2.72
CA LEU A 97 -4.64 -6.27 -3.99
C LEU A 97 -3.36 -7.07 -4.32
N GLY A 98 -3.51 -8.34 -4.68
CA GLY A 98 -2.40 -9.19 -5.10
C GLY A 98 -1.95 -8.93 -6.54
N ALA A 99 -2.80 -8.32 -7.36
CA ALA A 99 -2.51 -7.91 -8.73
C ALA A 99 -3.33 -6.67 -9.11
N GLU A 100 -2.91 -5.96 -10.16
CA GLU A 100 -3.71 -4.88 -10.73
C GLU A 100 -4.82 -5.42 -11.64
N PRO A 101 -5.95 -4.69 -11.78
CA PRO A 101 -6.99 -5.02 -12.73
C PRO A 101 -6.43 -5.12 -14.16
N SER A 102 -6.84 -6.15 -14.90
CA SER A 102 -6.34 -6.41 -16.26
C SER A 102 -6.96 -5.48 -17.32
N SER A 103 -8.08 -4.85 -17.02
CA SER A 103 -8.79 -3.96 -17.93
C SER A 103 -9.33 -2.71 -17.24
N ALA A 104 -9.52 -1.65 -18.00
CA ALA A 104 -10.15 -0.42 -17.56
C ALA A 104 -11.58 -0.66 -17.05
N ARG A 105 -12.31 -1.60 -17.65
CA ARG A 105 -13.66 -1.98 -17.23
C ARG A 105 -13.65 -2.63 -15.84
N ASP A 106 -12.72 -3.53 -15.59
CA ASP A 106 -12.60 -4.20 -14.30
C ASP A 106 -12.25 -3.20 -13.21
N GLU A 107 -11.30 -2.32 -13.48
CA GLU A 107 -10.94 -1.26 -12.55
C GLU A 107 -12.12 -0.34 -12.20
N PHE A 108 -12.92 0.04 -13.20
CA PHE A 108 -14.10 0.87 -13.00
C PHE A 108 -15.09 0.22 -12.02
N TRP A 109 -15.43 -1.06 -12.23
CA TRP A 109 -16.39 -1.75 -11.38
C TRP A 109 -15.85 -2.02 -9.97
N ILE A 110 -14.56 -2.36 -9.87
CA ILE A 110 -13.91 -2.51 -8.56
C ILE A 110 -13.98 -1.18 -7.80
N ALA A 111 -13.57 -0.07 -8.42
CA ALA A 111 -13.52 1.23 -7.77
C ALA A 111 -14.91 1.76 -7.40
N LEU A 112 -15.93 1.48 -8.20
CA LEU A 112 -17.30 1.94 -7.92
C LEU A 112 -18.00 1.14 -6.81
N ALA A 113 -17.57 -0.10 -6.54
CA ALA A 113 -18.23 -1.02 -5.61
C ALA A 113 -18.31 -0.47 -4.17
N GLY A 114 -17.25 0.13 -3.65
CA GLY A 114 -17.21 0.72 -2.31
C GLY A 114 -18.18 1.89 -2.16
N PRO A 115 -18.06 2.94 -2.99
CA PRO A 115 -19.03 4.05 -2.97
C PRO A 115 -20.48 3.60 -3.14
N ALA A 116 -20.75 2.62 -4.01
CA ALA A 116 -22.09 2.06 -4.17
C ALA A 116 -22.60 1.38 -2.88
N MET A 117 -21.72 0.64 -2.19
CA MET A 117 -22.04 0.04 -0.89
C MET A 117 -22.33 1.13 0.16
N SER A 118 -21.52 2.17 0.23
CA SER A 118 -21.75 3.28 1.16
C SER A 118 -23.05 4.02 0.89
N ILE A 119 -23.44 4.22 -0.38
CA ILE A 119 -24.74 4.78 -0.72
C ILE A 119 -25.88 3.85 -0.28
N ALA A 120 -25.76 2.55 -0.50
CA ALA A 120 -26.76 1.57 -0.06
C ALA A 120 -26.90 1.57 1.47
N LEU A 121 -25.80 1.62 2.22
CA LEU A 121 -25.79 1.73 3.67
C LEU A 121 -26.40 3.06 4.15
N ALA A 122 -26.08 4.18 3.50
CA ALA A 122 -26.68 5.48 3.82
C ALA A 122 -28.20 5.46 3.68
N LEU A 123 -28.72 4.91 2.57
CA LEU A 123 -30.16 4.75 2.34
C LEU A 123 -30.79 3.79 3.35
N GLY A 124 -30.14 2.66 3.64
CA GLY A 124 -30.64 1.68 4.62
C GLY A 124 -30.75 2.27 6.02
N PHE A 125 -29.72 2.96 6.49
CA PHE A 125 -29.74 3.62 7.80
C PHE A 125 -30.72 4.80 7.85
N TRP A 126 -30.86 5.53 6.75
CA TRP A 126 -31.87 6.59 6.67
C TRP A 126 -33.28 6.04 6.83
N ILE A 127 -33.62 4.94 6.13
CA ILE A 127 -34.93 4.27 6.25
C ILE A 127 -35.13 3.78 7.68
N LEU A 128 -34.12 3.16 8.31
CA LEU A 128 -34.18 2.71 9.70
C LEU A 128 -34.40 3.89 10.67
N ALA A 129 -33.71 5.00 10.47
CA ALA A 129 -33.90 6.20 11.28
C ALA A 129 -35.35 6.69 11.19
N GLN A 130 -35.90 6.83 9.97
CA GLN A 130 -37.29 7.25 9.76
C GLN A 130 -38.29 6.28 10.40
N SER A 131 -38.05 4.96 10.31
CA SER A 131 -38.94 3.94 10.90
C SER A 131 -38.97 4.05 12.44
N VAL A 132 -37.82 4.31 13.08
CA VAL A 132 -37.77 4.52 14.54
C VAL A 132 -38.42 5.82 14.94
N TRP A 133 -38.28 6.91 14.18
CA TRP A 133 -38.94 8.19 14.43
C TRP A 133 -40.49 8.05 14.37
N LEU A 134 -41.01 7.28 13.43
CA LEU A 134 -42.46 7.03 13.30
C LEU A 134 -43.03 6.27 14.51
N THR A 135 -42.25 5.43 15.19
CA THR A 135 -42.69 4.65 16.34
C THR A 135 -42.56 5.40 17.68
N SER A 136 -42.00 6.61 17.69
CA SER A 136 -41.85 7.54 18.85
C SER A 136 -41.13 6.99 20.09
N THR A 137 -40.45 5.85 20.01
CA THR A 137 -40.04 5.11 21.21
C THR A 137 -38.54 5.20 21.55
N ALA A 138 -37.67 5.68 20.66
CA ALA A 138 -36.22 5.67 20.94
C ALA A 138 -35.42 6.69 20.14
N ALA A 139 -35.58 7.98 20.47
CA ALA A 139 -34.82 9.06 19.87
C ALA A 139 -33.28 8.80 19.80
N PRO A 140 -32.61 8.23 20.84
CA PRO A 140 -31.19 7.90 20.78
C PRO A 140 -30.83 6.91 19.66
N ILE A 141 -31.66 5.91 19.41
CA ILE A 141 -31.42 4.91 18.34
C ILE A 141 -31.59 5.55 16.96
N ALA A 142 -32.65 6.36 16.78
CA ALA A 142 -32.90 7.08 15.54
C ALA A 142 -31.74 8.01 15.19
N GLU A 143 -31.19 8.71 16.18
CA GLU A 143 -30.04 9.63 15.98
C GLU A 143 -28.75 8.87 15.63
N VAL A 144 -28.49 7.69 16.19
CA VAL A 144 -27.36 6.87 15.79
C VAL A 144 -27.52 6.42 14.32
N PHE A 145 -28.72 6.00 13.90
CA PHE A 145 -28.97 5.63 12.50
C PHE A 145 -28.85 6.85 11.57
N SER A 146 -29.34 8.02 11.98
CA SER A 146 -29.22 9.27 11.24
C SER A 146 -27.76 9.65 11.04
N TYR A 147 -26.93 9.55 12.10
CA TYR A 147 -25.50 9.75 12.02
C TYR A 147 -24.83 8.77 11.03
N LEU A 148 -25.15 7.46 11.13
CA LEU A 148 -24.59 6.45 10.24
C LEU A 148 -25.02 6.66 8.78
N ALA A 149 -26.25 7.13 8.54
CA ALA A 149 -26.72 7.50 7.20
C ALA A 149 -25.90 8.65 6.62
N ILE A 150 -25.75 9.75 7.38
CA ILE A 150 -25.02 10.93 6.94
C ILE A 150 -23.55 10.61 6.69
N ILE A 151 -22.88 9.90 7.62
CA ILE A 151 -21.44 9.64 7.48
C ILE A 151 -21.15 8.69 6.30
N ASN A 152 -22.03 7.72 6.01
CA ASN A 152 -21.88 6.86 4.83
C ASN A 152 -22.12 7.64 3.52
N LEU A 153 -23.05 8.59 3.52
CA LEU A 153 -23.23 9.47 2.36
C LEU A 153 -21.99 10.35 2.14
N VAL A 154 -21.46 10.95 3.20
CA VAL A 154 -20.23 11.74 3.14
C VAL A 154 -19.05 10.87 2.66
N LEU A 155 -18.93 9.65 3.18
CA LEU A 155 -17.89 8.69 2.76
C LEU A 155 -17.99 8.38 1.26
N ALA A 156 -19.21 8.13 0.75
CA ALA A 156 -19.43 7.87 -0.66
C ALA A 156 -19.08 9.08 -1.54
N LEU A 157 -19.55 10.27 -1.17
CA LEU A 157 -19.29 11.50 -1.93
C LEU A 157 -17.82 11.87 -1.93
N PHE A 158 -17.14 11.73 -0.77
CA PHE A 158 -15.71 11.99 -0.65
C PHE A 158 -14.90 11.00 -1.49
N ASN A 159 -15.22 9.71 -1.41
CA ASN A 159 -14.53 8.70 -2.20
C ASN A 159 -14.81 8.80 -3.71
N LEU A 160 -15.91 9.41 -4.13
CA LEU A 160 -16.19 9.67 -5.55
C LEU A 160 -15.48 10.92 -6.12
N LEU A 161 -14.77 11.69 -5.29
CA LEU A 161 -13.93 12.79 -5.83
C LEU A 161 -12.91 12.22 -6.82
N PRO A 162 -12.74 12.84 -8.00
CA PRO A 162 -11.87 12.33 -9.06
C PRO A 162 -10.39 12.60 -8.76
N ALA A 163 -9.91 12.13 -7.63
CA ALA A 163 -8.60 12.43 -7.07
C ALA A 163 -7.96 11.19 -6.43
N PHE A 164 -6.76 10.78 -6.84
CA PHE A 164 -6.01 9.79 -6.08
C PHE A 164 -5.66 10.32 -4.68
N PRO A 165 -5.70 9.46 -3.63
CA PRO A 165 -5.85 7.99 -3.65
C PRO A 165 -7.30 7.48 -3.56
N LEU A 166 -8.30 8.35 -3.71
CA LEU A 166 -9.72 8.01 -3.55
C LEU A 166 -10.24 7.12 -4.70
N ASP A 167 -11.36 6.45 -4.49
CA ASP A 167 -11.96 5.57 -5.49
C ASP A 167 -12.37 6.31 -6.77
N GLY A 168 -12.87 7.54 -6.64
CA GLY A 168 -13.17 8.42 -7.77
C GLY A 168 -11.93 8.72 -8.63
N GLY A 169 -10.75 8.77 -8.05
CA GLY A 169 -9.49 8.86 -8.79
C GLY A 169 -9.24 7.60 -9.63
N ARG A 170 -9.57 6.41 -9.10
CA ARG A 170 -9.49 5.13 -9.84
C ARG A 170 -10.57 5.05 -10.92
N VAL A 171 -11.79 5.54 -10.64
CA VAL A 171 -12.86 5.65 -11.65
C VAL A 171 -12.43 6.59 -12.78
N LEU A 172 -11.84 7.75 -12.46
CA LEU A 172 -11.28 8.68 -13.45
C LEU A 172 -10.15 8.01 -14.26
N ARG A 173 -9.24 7.29 -13.60
CA ARG A 173 -8.17 6.55 -14.27
C ARG A 173 -8.75 5.52 -15.24
N ALA A 174 -9.71 4.73 -14.80
CA ALA A 174 -10.37 3.72 -15.63
C ALA A 174 -11.04 4.35 -16.87
N TYR A 175 -11.75 5.46 -16.69
CA TYR A 175 -12.37 6.20 -17.80
C TYR A 175 -11.33 6.68 -18.81
N LEU A 176 -10.26 7.32 -18.35
CA LEU A 176 -9.19 7.83 -19.21
C LEU A 176 -8.42 6.70 -19.90
N TRP A 177 -8.17 5.60 -19.18
CA TRP A 177 -7.53 4.41 -19.73
C TRP A 177 -8.38 3.79 -20.83
N HIS A 178 -9.69 3.64 -20.62
CA HIS A 178 -10.62 3.14 -21.64
C HIS A 178 -10.61 4.00 -22.90
N ARG A 179 -10.59 5.33 -22.72
CA ARG A 179 -10.64 6.30 -23.83
C ARG A 179 -9.32 6.35 -24.62
N ASN A 180 -8.18 6.33 -23.94
CA ASN A 180 -6.87 6.63 -24.54
C ASN A 180 -6.01 5.38 -24.75
N GLY A 181 -6.43 4.20 -24.28
CA GLY A 181 -5.67 2.96 -24.36
C GLY A 181 -4.36 2.93 -23.53
N ASN A 182 -4.04 4.01 -22.81
CA ASN A 182 -2.77 4.19 -22.10
C ASN A 182 -2.98 4.37 -20.61
N VAL A 183 -2.74 3.29 -19.85
CA VAL A 183 -2.90 3.28 -18.38
C VAL A 183 -1.95 4.24 -17.67
N LEU A 184 -0.71 4.43 -18.18
CA LEU A 184 0.27 5.34 -17.59
C LEU A 184 -0.15 6.80 -17.69
N ALA A 185 -0.60 7.21 -18.88
CA ALA A 185 -1.11 8.57 -19.09
C ALA A 185 -2.35 8.83 -18.22
N ALA A 186 -3.25 7.84 -18.11
CA ALA A 186 -4.43 7.91 -17.25
C ALA A 186 -4.03 8.05 -15.78
N THR A 187 -3.07 7.25 -15.30
CA THR A 187 -2.54 7.32 -13.93
C THR A 187 -1.93 8.68 -13.61
N LYS A 188 -1.06 9.19 -14.50
CA LYS A 188 -0.47 10.53 -14.34
C LYS A 188 -1.53 11.62 -14.21
N THR A 189 -2.56 11.56 -15.03
CA THR A 189 -3.65 12.54 -15.01
C THR A 189 -4.44 12.44 -13.71
N ALA A 190 -4.87 11.26 -13.30
CA ALA A 190 -5.61 11.06 -12.06
C ALA A 190 -4.78 11.47 -10.81
N ALA A 191 -3.46 11.23 -10.82
CA ALA A 191 -2.57 11.68 -9.76
C ALA A 191 -2.46 13.20 -9.68
N ARG A 192 -2.37 13.90 -10.84
CA ARG A 192 -2.37 15.37 -10.87
C ARG A 192 -3.65 15.98 -10.31
N PHE A 193 -4.80 15.36 -10.58
CA PHE A 193 -6.06 15.75 -9.93
C PHE A 193 -5.99 15.55 -8.42
N GLY A 194 -5.42 14.45 -7.95
CA GLY A 194 -5.19 14.20 -6.52
C GLY A 194 -4.30 15.25 -5.89
N GLU A 195 -3.18 15.61 -6.53
CA GLU A 195 -2.30 16.69 -6.07
C GLU A 195 -3.01 18.04 -6.04
N PHE A 196 -3.81 18.36 -7.07
CA PHE A 196 -4.59 19.60 -7.11
C PHE A 196 -5.57 19.70 -5.92
N PHE A 197 -6.35 18.63 -5.65
CA PHE A 197 -7.27 18.61 -4.51
C PHE A 197 -6.52 18.66 -3.18
N ALA A 198 -5.37 18.01 -3.06
CA ALA A 198 -4.52 18.07 -1.86
C ALA A 198 -4.07 19.52 -1.59
N TYR A 199 -3.57 20.22 -2.60
CA TYR A 199 -3.18 21.63 -2.47
C TYR A 199 -4.37 22.54 -2.17
N LEU A 200 -5.54 22.28 -2.74
CA LEU A 200 -6.76 23.04 -2.45
C LEU A 200 -7.15 22.91 -0.97
N ILE A 201 -7.16 21.67 -0.44
CA ILE A 201 -7.46 21.41 0.98
C ILE A 201 -6.42 22.08 1.88
N MET A 202 -5.13 22.00 1.54
CA MET A 202 -4.07 22.66 2.29
C MET A 202 -4.22 24.18 2.27
N ALA A 203 -4.58 24.77 1.14
CA ALA A 203 -4.85 26.21 1.03
C ALA A 203 -6.02 26.65 1.91
N LEU A 204 -7.13 25.87 1.94
CA LEU A 204 -8.24 26.11 2.86
C LEU A 204 -7.78 25.99 4.32
N GLY A 205 -6.87 25.07 4.63
CA GLY A 205 -6.25 24.95 5.94
C GLY A 205 -5.48 26.21 6.35
N VAL A 206 -4.68 26.75 5.44
CA VAL A 206 -3.94 28.01 5.67
C VAL A 206 -4.91 29.18 5.91
N VAL A 207 -5.96 29.31 5.10
CA VAL A 207 -6.99 30.33 5.29
C VAL A 207 -7.67 30.20 6.65
N ALA A 208 -8.01 28.98 7.08
CA ALA A 208 -8.60 28.71 8.40
C ALA A 208 -7.66 29.13 9.54
N LEU A 209 -6.34 28.89 9.42
CA LEU A 209 -5.35 29.34 10.41
C LEU A 209 -5.32 30.86 10.55
N PHE A 210 -5.30 31.60 9.43
CA PHE A 210 -5.35 33.04 9.44
C PHE A 210 -6.68 33.59 9.98
N GLY A 211 -7.78 32.85 9.81
CA GLY A 211 -9.09 33.13 10.40
C GLY A 211 -9.21 32.78 11.89
N GLY A 212 -8.14 32.31 12.54
CA GLY A 212 -8.12 31.95 13.97
C GLY A 212 -8.67 30.56 14.30
N ALA A 213 -9.11 29.80 13.28
CA ALA A 213 -9.61 28.43 13.46
C ALA A 213 -8.47 27.40 13.44
N ILE A 214 -7.57 27.47 14.44
CA ILE A 214 -6.29 26.74 14.46
C ILE A 214 -6.49 25.20 14.30
N ALA A 215 -7.40 24.60 15.08
CA ALA A 215 -7.64 23.16 15.03
C ALA A 215 -8.13 22.71 13.63
N LEU A 216 -9.05 23.48 13.03
CA LEU A 216 -9.58 23.22 11.71
C LEU A 216 -8.48 23.37 10.63
N GLY A 217 -7.67 24.42 10.75
CA GLY A 217 -6.56 24.67 9.82
C GLY A 217 -5.52 23.57 9.84
N LEU A 218 -5.08 23.15 11.02
CA LEU A 218 -4.13 22.03 11.18
C LEU A 218 -4.70 20.71 10.65
N TRP A 219 -6.01 20.46 10.86
CA TRP A 219 -6.69 19.30 10.34
C TRP A 219 -6.67 19.24 8.81
N HIS A 220 -7.00 20.37 8.15
CA HIS A 220 -6.95 20.45 6.68
C HIS A 220 -5.53 20.30 6.13
N LEU A 221 -4.53 20.86 6.78
CA LEU A 221 -3.12 20.69 6.39
C LEU A 221 -2.67 19.24 6.51
N MET A 222 -3.09 18.55 7.58
CA MET A 222 -2.77 17.13 7.77
C MET A 222 -3.42 16.24 6.72
N ILE A 223 -4.72 16.44 6.45
CA ILE A 223 -5.44 15.66 5.42
C ILE A 223 -4.86 15.94 4.03
N GLY A 224 -4.67 17.20 3.68
CA GLY A 224 -4.11 17.58 2.39
C GLY A 224 -2.69 17.04 2.19
N GLY A 225 -1.85 17.13 3.22
CA GLY A 225 -0.50 16.54 3.22
C GLY A 225 -0.51 15.03 3.03
N PHE A 226 -1.39 14.33 3.75
CA PHE A 226 -1.57 12.88 3.58
C PHE A 226 -2.04 12.53 2.16
N MET A 227 -3.04 13.24 1.63
CA MET A 227 -3.52 13.02 0.26
C MET A 227 -2.41 13.24 -0.78
N LEU A 228 -1.59 14.29 -0.61
CA LEU A 228 -0.47 14.59 -1.51
C LEU A 228 0.57 13.45 -1.53
N VAL A 229 0.98 12.99 -0.35
CA VAL A 229 1.93 11.88 -0.22
C VAL A 229 1.34 10.60 -0.81
N ALA A 230 0.10 10.26 -0.47
CA ALA A 230 -0.57 9.06 -0.95
C ALA A 230 -0.78 9.06 -2.48
N ALA A 231 -1.15 10.20 -3.07
CA ALA A 231 -1.28 10.36 -4.52
C ALA A 231 0.06 10.12 -5.24
N ARG A 232 1.15 10.69 -4.72
CA ARG A 232 2.50 10.52 -5.28
C ARG A 232 3.03 9.11 -5.14
N VAL A 233 2.88 8.50 -3.95
CA VAL A 233 3.31 7.12 -3.70
C VAL A 233 2.56 6.14 -4.61
N SER A 234 1.23 6.28 -4.71
CA SER A 234 0.41 5.44 -5.58
C SER A 234 0.80 5.58 -7.06
N SER A 235 0.98 6.82 -7.53
CA SER A 235 1.41 7.09 -8.91
C SER A 235 2.79 6.50 -9.22
N ASN A 236 3.77 6.71 -8.34
CA ASN A 236 5.13 6.23 -8.53
C ASN A 236 5.19 4.69 -8.54
N ALA A 237 4.46 4.03 -7.63
CA ALA A 237 4.40 2.58 -7.59
C ALA A 237 3.82 1.99 -8.89
N GLN A 238 2.76 2.60 -9.44
CA GLN A 238 2.17 2.16 -10.70
C GLN A 238 3.05 2.45 -11.90
N MET A 239 3.73 3.59 -11.92
CA MET A 239 4.71 3.88 -12.99
C MET A 239 5.86 2.87 -12.98
N ALA A 240 6.40 2.55 -11.81
CA ALA A 240 7.45 1.56 -11.68
C ALA A 240 6.99 0.17 -12.22
N ARG A 241 5.80 -0.27 -11.81
CA ARG A 241 5.24 -1.55 -12.30
C ARG A 241 5.03 -1.56 -13.81
N ALA A 242 4.57 -0.46 -14.39
CA ALA A 242 4.28 -0.39 -15.80
C ALA A 242 5.56 -0.34 -16.68
N VAL A 243 6.64 0.28 -16.20
CA VAL A 243 7.95 0.23 -16.87
C VAL A 243 8.46 -1.20 -16.99
N PHE A 244 8.16 -2.04 -15.98
CA PHE A 244 8.58 -3.44 -15.94
C PHE A 244 7.51 -4.43 -16.44
N SER A 245 6.33 -3.95 -16.85
CA SER A 245 5.26 -4.79 -17.37
C SER A 245 5.71 -5.52 -18.64
N GLY A 246 5.54 -6.84 -18.65
CA GLY A 246 5.93 -7.70 -19.76
C GLY A 246 7.43 -8.00 -19.87
N LYS A 247 8.27 -7.45 -18.99
CA LYS A 247 9.70 -7.82 -18.93
C LYS A 247 9.91 -8.92 -17.88
N SER A 248 10.72 -9.92 -18.22
CA SER A 248 11.22 -10.92 -17.25
C SER A 248 12.60 -10.52 -16.73
N VAL A 249 13.03 -11.14 -15.63
CA VAL A 249 14.39 -11.00 -15.09
C VAL A 249 15.43 -11.31 -16.16
N ARG A 250 15.18 -12.28 -17.04
CA ARG A 250 16.04 -12.62 -18.19
C ARG A 250 16.34 -11.42 -19.09
N ALA A 251 15.38 -10.53 -19.27
CA ALA A 251 15.52 -9.36 -20.16
C ALA A 251 16.34 -8.21 -19.54
N ILE A 252 16.50 -8.22 -18.21
CA ILE A 252 17.15 -7.14 -17.45
C ILE A 252 18.41 -7.58 -16.69
N MET A 253 18.62 -8.90 -16.53
CA MET A 253 19.81 -9.43 -15.86
C MET A 253 21.08 -9.16 -16.66
N THR A 254 22.21 -9.12 -15.98
CA THR A 254 23.53 -9.22 -16.60
C THR A 254 23.84 -10.70 -16.81
N PRO A 255 23.82 -11.21 -18.07
CA PRO A 255 24.20 -12.59 -18.36
C PRO A 255 25.71 -12.77 -18.17
N ASP A 256 26.13 -14.02 -17.97
CA ASP A 256 27.55 -14.38 -17.81
C ASP A 256 28.31 -13.47 -16.84
N PRO A 257 27.87 -13.39 -15.57
CA PRO A 257 28.45 -12.47 -14.61
C PRO A 257 29.91 -12.84 -14.29
N VAL A 258 30.69 -11.86 -13.86
CA VAL A 258 32.01 -12.11 -13.31
C VAL A 258 31.85 -13.05 -12.11
N THR A 259 32.61 -14.15 -12.09
CA THR A 259 32.64 -15.13 -11.00
C THR A 259 34.01 -15.15 -10.36
N VAL A 260 34.09 -15.65 -9.12
CA VAL A 260 35.36 -15.88 -8.42
C VAL A 260 35.41 -17.31 -7.93
N ASN A 261 36.63 -17.86 -7.88
CA ASN A 261 36.89 -19.18 -7.29
C ASN A 261 37.06 -19.04 -5.78
N PRO A 262 36.60 -20.02 -4.96
CA PRO A 262 36.78 -20.02 -3.50
C PRO A 262 38.24 -19.81 -3.05
N ASP A 263 39.21 -20.36 -3.78
CA ASP A 263 40.65 -20.20 -3.50
C ASP A 263 41.19 -18.77 -3.72
N THR A 264 40.43 -17.89 -4.32
CA THR A 264 40.82 -16.50 -4.64
C THR A 264 41.07 -15.70 -3.36
N THR A 265 42.20 -15.00 -3.23
CA THR A 265 42.44 -14.09 -2.10
C THR A 265 41.59 -12.83 -2.21
N LEU A 266 41.27 -12.21 -1.07
CA LEU A 266 40.48 -10.96 -1.04
C LEU A 266 41.19 -9.84 -1.81
N SER A 267 42.52 -9.76 -1.77
CA SER A 267 43.30 -8.81 -2.62
C SER A 267 43.03 -8.99 -4.11
N HIS A 268 43.01 -10.26 -4.57
CA HIS A 268 42.69 -10.57 -5.98
C HIS A 268 41.23 -10.30 -6.32
N PHE A 269 40.33 -10.65 -5.43
CA PHE A 269 38.90 -10.30 -5.56
C PHE A 269 38.68 -8.81 -5.74
N VAL A 270 39.28 -7.96 -4.90
CA VAL A 270 39.18 -6.50 -5.01
C VAL A 270 39.69 -6.00 -6.36
N ASN A 271 40.87 -6.48 -6.80
CA ASN A 271 41.45 -6.08 -8.07
C ASN A 271 40.61 -6.53 -9.26
N LEU A 272 40.14 -7.78 -9.26
CA LEU A 272 39.34 -8.35 -10.34
C LEU A 272 37.92 -7.77 -10.37
N ALA A 273 37.18 -7.89 -9.28
CA ALA A 273 35.75 -7.57 -9.24
C ALA A 273 35.54 -6.04 -9.14
N MET A 274 36.16 -5.38 -8.18
CA MET A 274 35.90 -3.98 -7.88
C MET A 274 36.62 -3.01 -8.81
N LEU A 275 37.92 -3.19 -9.03
CA LEU A 275 38.70 -2.23 -9.80
C LEU A 275 38.62 -2.47 -11.30
N ARG A 276 38.63 -3.73 -11.76
CA ARG A 276 38.61 -4.05 -13.19
C ARG A 276 37.20 -4.08 -13.78
N HIS A 277 36.25 -4.67 -13.07
CA HIS A 277 34.87 -4.88 -13.55
C HIS A 277 33.83 -3.97 -12.90
N ASN A 278 34.21 -3.19 -11.88
CA ASN A 278 33.34 -2.28 -11.14
C ASN A 278 32.05 -2.98 -10.60
N VAL A 279 32.21 -4.22 -10.12
CA VAL A 279 31.11 -5.01 -9.53
C VAL A 279 31.37 -5.23 -8.04
N SER A 280 30.31 -5.12 -7.24
CA SER A 280 30.37 -5.27 -5.78
C SER A 280 29.67 -6.54 -5.29
N PHE A 281 29.15 -7.35 -6.20
CA PHE A 281 28.47 -8.60 -5.91
C PHE A 281 28.86 -9.63 -6.97
N VAL A 282 29.43 -10.75 -6.53
CA VAL A 282 30.04 -11.72 -7.43
C VAL A 282 29.69 -13.11 -6.98
N PRO A 283 29.15 -13.97 -7.85
CA PRO A 283 28.94 -15.38 -7.56
C PRO A 283 30.27 -16.11 -7.33
N VAL A 284 30.30 -17.02 -6.36
CA VAL A 284 31.43 -17.91 -6.07
C VAL A 284 31.16 -19.24 -6.75
N VAL A 285 32.03 -19.61 -7.68
CA VAL A 285 31.86 -20.80 -8.54
C VAL A 285 33.16 -21.63 -8.49
N GLU A 286 33.00 -22.95 -8.31
CA GLU A 286 34.08 -23.92 -8.37
C GLU A 286 33.70 -25.03 -9.37
N ASP A 287 34.53 -25.31 -10.34
CA ASP A 287 34.32 -26.33 -11.38
C ASP A 287 32.95 -26.24 -12.09
N GLY A 288 32.43 -25.02 -12.26
CA GLY A 288 31.13 -24.75 -12.86
C GLY A 288 29.94 -24.88 -11.91
N VAL A 289 30.18 -25.23 -10.64
CA VAL A 289 29.15 -25.34 -9.60
C VAL A 289 29.10 -24.03 -8.79
N LEU A 290 27.92 -23.46 -8.65
CA LEU A 290 27.71 -22.30 -7.81
C LEU A 290 27.70 -22.70 -6.34
N LEU A 291 28.59 -22.13 -5.54
CA LEU A 291 28.70 -22.36 -4.09
C LEU A 291 27.99 -21.29 -3.26
N GLY A 292 27.91 -20.07 -3.77
CA GLY A 292 27.33 -18.92 -3.07
C GLY A 292 27.67 -17.59 -3.73
N HIS A 293 27.79 -16.55 -2.92
CA HIS A 293 28.15 -15.23 -3.42
C HIS A 293 29.09 -14.49 -2.48
N MET A 294 29.84 -13.58 -3.04
CA MET A 294 30.68 -12.63 -2.33
C MET A 294 30.15 -11.22 -2.55
N ASP A 295 29.92 -10.48 -1.46
CA ASP A 295 29.57 -9.05 -1.49
C ASP A 295 30.72 -8.21 -0.95
N ALA A 296 31.00 -7.08 -1.59
CA ALA A 296 32.08 -6.19 -1.18
C ALA A 296 31.93 -5.64 0.25
N SER A 297 30.73 -5.71 0.83
CA SER A 297 30.50 -5.31 2.23
C SER A 297 31.28 -6.15 3.23
N VAL A 298 31.64 -7.40 2.89
CA VAL A 298 32.47 -8.27 3.75
C VAL A 298 33.84 -7.64 4.03
N LEU A 299 34.37 -6.86 3.11
CA LEU A 299 35.66 -6.18 3.25
C LEU A 299 35.71 -5.18 4.40
N TYR A 300 34.55 -4.63 4.82
CA TYR A 300 34.50 -3.69 5.96
C TYR A 300 34.81 -4.34 7.31
N GLY A 301 34.67 -5.66 7.41
CA GLY A 301 34.96 -6.43 8.63
C GLY A 301 36.38 -7.02 8.70
N ILE A 302 37.24 -6.81 7.67
CA ILE A 302 38.54 -7.46 7.56
C ILE A 302 39.65 -6.38 7.31
N ASP A 303 40.62 -6.35 8.19
CA ASP A 303 41.75 -5.42 8.04
C ASP A 303 42.51 -5.63 6.71
N ARG A 304 42.90 -4.54 6.06
CA ARG A 304 43.49 -4.56 4.73
C ARG A 304 44.79 -5.40 4.67
N GLU A 305 45.51 -5.48 5.78
CA GLU A 305 46.72 -6.30 5.90
C GLU A 305 46.47 -7.79 5.72
N HIS A 306 45.27 -8.26 6.06
CA HIS A 306 44.87 -9.67 5.95
C HIS A 306 44.31 -10.03 4.57
N TRP A 307 44.03 -9.09 3.68
CA TRP A 307 43.42 -9.38 2.37
C TRP A 307 44.29 -10.28 1.48
N GLY A 308 45.57 -10.31 1.69
CA GLY A 308 46.51 -11.17 0.96
C GLY A 308 46.49 -12.62 1.41
N SER A 309 46.09 -12.88 2.67
CA SER A 309 46.07 -14.21 3.28
C SER A 309 44.66 -14.80 3.40
N THR A 310 43.63 -13.97 3.48
CA THR A 310 42.23 -14.42 3.58
C THR A 310 41.68 -14.81 2.20
N ARG A 311 41.05 -15.96 2.08
CA ARG A 311 40.46 -16.45 0.85
C ARG A 311 38.95 -16.16 0.81
N VAL A 312 38.35 -16.22 -0.38
CA VAL A 312 36.92 -16.10 -0.58
C VAL A 312 36.17 -17.21 0.15
N GLU A 313 36.72 -18.43 0.22
CA GLU A 313 36.14 -19.58 0.93
C GLU A 313 35.92 -19.34 2.42
N ASP A 314 36.73 -18.48 3.05
CA ASP A 314 36.62 -18.18 4.48
C ASP A 314 35.45 -17.23 4.81
N VAL A 315 34.92 -16.51 3.80
CA VAL A 315 34.05 -15.32 4.04
C VAL A 315 32.83 -15.22 3.12
N PHE A 316 32.70 -16.07 2.09
CA PHE A 316 31.54 -16.01 1.19
C PHE A 316 30.24 -16.46 1.89
N VAL A 317 29.13 -16.02 1.36
CA VAL A 317 27.79 -16.43 1.84
C VAL A 317 27.29 -17.57 0.98
N GLY A 318 26.99 -18.71 1.62
CA GLY A 318 26.48 -19.91 0.95
C GLY A 318 25.10 -19.75 0.34
N LEU A 319 24.71 -20.70 -0.52
CA LEU A 319 23.46 -20.68 -1.27
C LEU A 319 22.21 -20.61 -0.40
N GLU A 320 22.18 -21.27 0.75
CA GLU A 320 21.00 -21.30 1.65
C GLU A 320 20.59 -19.90 2.12
N GLN A 321 21.51 -18.97 2.20
CA GLN A 321 21.28 -17.57 2.61
C GLN A 321 21.31 -16.60 1.44
N GLY A 322 21.63 -17.10 0.23
CA GLY A 322 21.80 -16.29 -0.96
C GLY A 322 20.47 -15.80 -1.55
N PRO A 323 20.40 -14.55 -2.02
CA PRO A 323 19.24 -14.05 -2.74
C PRO A 323 19.18 -14.63 -4.15
N MET A 324 18.24 -15.55 -4.40
CA MET A 324 18.08 -16.23 -5.69
C MET A 324 16.73 -15.95 -6.32
N VAL A 325 16.71 -15.82 -7.65
CA VAL A 325 15.49 -15.66 -8.44
C VAL A 325 15.60 -16.45 -9.74
N THR A 326 14.46 -16.73 -10.38
CA THR A 326 14.43 -17.43 -11.69
C THR A 326 14.46 -16.42 -12.84
N PRO A 327 14.99 -16.79 -14.01
CA PRO A 327 15.02 -15.89 -15.18
C PRO A 327 13.63 -15.51 -15.68
N ASP A 328 12.64 -16.39 -15.49
CA ASP A 328 11.27 -16.18 -15.96
C ASP A 328 10.39 -15.38 -14.99
N LEU A 329 10.92 -15.05 -13.80
CA LEU A 329 10.27 -14.16 -12.85
C LEU A 329 9.97 -12.82 -13.51
N ALA A 330 8.77 -12.26 -13.28
CA ALA A 330 8.44 -10.94 -13.80
C ALA A 330 9.31 -9.86 -13.14
N ALA A 331 9.80 -8.91 -13.90
CA ALA A 331 10.62 -7.80 -13.36
C ALA A 331 9.86 -6.95 -12.34
N SER A 332 8.53 -6.84 -12.47
CA SER A 332 7.65 -6.21 -11.48
C SER A 332 7.60 -6.96 -10.14
N GLU A 333 7.64 -8.29 -10.19
CA GLU A 333 7.68 -9.14 -9.00
C GLU A 333 9.05 -9.07 -8.30
N LEU A 334 10.13 -9.03 -9.09
CA LEU A 334 11.48 -8.77 -8.55
C LEU A 334 11.53 -7.42 -7.80
N LEU A 335 10.93 -6.38 -8.35
CA LEU A 335 10.84 -5.07 -7.68
C LEU A 335 10.08 -5.18 -6.34
N GLU A 336 9.01 -5.95 -6.29
CA GLU A 336 8.26 -6.18 -5.04
C GLU A 336 9.12 -6.93 -4.00
N ILE A 337 9.88 -7.94 -4.42
CA ILE A 337 10.83 -8.66 -3.55
C ILE A 337 11.89 -7.68 -3.00
N ILE A 338 12.44 -6.81 -3.83
CA ILE A 338 13.40 -5.78 -3.42
C ILE A 338 12.81 -4.86 -2.36
N LEU A 339 11.60 -4.36 -2.59
CA LEU A 339 10.92 -3.42 -1.69
C LEU A 339 10.53 -4.06 -0.34
N THR A 340 10.17 -5.35 -0.34
CA THR A 340 9.74 -6.06 0.87
C THR A 340 10.90 -6.60 1.68
N THR A 341 11.96 -7.10 1.03
CA THR A 341 13.11 -7.72 1.71
C THR A 341 14.26 -6.76 1.98
N GLY A 342 14.30 -5.60 1.29
CA GLY A 342 15.43 -4.67 1.31
C GLY A 342 16.67 -5.16 0.55
N ARG A 343 16.65 -6.39 0.02
CA ARG A 343 17.77 -6.96 -0.74
C ARG A 343 17.82 -6.33 -2.12
N ARG A 344 19.01 -5.97 -2.59
CA ARG A 344 19.20 -5.20 -3.83
C ARG A 344 19.99 -5.93 -4.92
N LYS A 345 20.43 -7.16 -4.66
CA LYS A 345 21.29 -7.95 -5.53
C LYS A 345 20.83 -9.41 -5.47
N PHE A 346 20.71 -10.07 -6.62
CA PHE A 346 20.17 -11.43 -6.74
C PHE A 346 20.94 -12.23 -7.77
N MET A 347 21.18 -13.51 -7.47
CA MET A 347 21.66 -14.50 -8.43
C MET A 347 20.48 -15.04 -9.21
N VAL A 348 20.61 -15.12 -10.54
CA VAL A 348 19.59 -15.66 -11.43
C VAL A 348 19.93 -17.10 -11.73
N MET A 349 19.09 -18.02 -11.25
CA MET A 349 19.31 -19.46 -11.34
C MET A 349 18.24 -20.14 -12.20
N GLN A 350 18.65 -21.07 -13.03
CA GLN A 350 17.77 -21.97 -13.77
C GLN A 350 18.40 -23.38 -13.82
N ASP A 351 17.62 -24.39 -13.44
CA ASP A 351 18.07 -25.80 -13.45
C ASP A 351 19.41 -26.02 -12.69
N HIS A 352 19.52 -25.41 -11.51
CA HIS A 352 20.72 -25.40 -10.68
C HIS A 352 21.97 -24.76 -11.31
N GLN A 353 21.80 -24.06 -12.43
CA GLN A 353 22.88 -23.33 -13.11
C GLN A 353 22.73 -21.82 -12.93
N LEU A 354 23.84 -21.15 -12.71
CA LEU A 354 23.90 -19.69 -12.72
C LEU A 354 23.70 -19.18 -14.14
N ARG A 355 22.68 -18.35 -14.37
CA ARG A 355 22.38 -17.71 -15.66
C ARG A 355 22.76 -16.25 -15.71
N GLY A 356 22.87 -15.61 -14.55
CA GLY A 356 23.16 -14.19 -14.48
C GLY A 356 23.10 -13.64 -13.07
N VAL A 357 23.26 -12.34 -12.98
CA VAL A 357 23.04 -11.55 -11.78
C VAL A 357 22.11 -10.39 -12.12
N VAL A 358 21.21 -10.03 -11.23
CA VAL A 358 20.38 -8.85 -11.37
C VAL A 358 20.44 -8.00 -10.10
N THR A 359 20.58 -6.71 -10.29
CA THR A 359 20.67 -5.73 -9.20
C THR A 359 19.60 -4.66 -9.34
N LEU A 360 19.36 -3.89 -8.26
CA LEU A 360 18.50 -2.72 -8.32
C LEU A 360 18.99 -1.70 -9.39
N ALA A 361 20.30 -1.62 -9.63
CA ALA A 361 20.86 -0.73 -10.65
C ALA A 361 20.46 -1.15 -12.08
N ASP A 362 20.31 -2.44 -12.34
CA ASP A 362 19.91 -2.94 -13.65
C ASP A 362 18.43 -2.59 -13.93
N LEU A 363 17.58 -2.60 -12.88
CA LEU A 363 16.20 -2.12 -12.98
C LEU A 363 16.11 -0.62 -13.30
N THR A 364 17.09 0.18 -12.93
CA THR A 364 17.10 1.64 -13.19
C THR A 364 17.69 2.03 -14.55
N ARG A 365 18.38 1.10 -15.23
CA ARG A 365 18.98 1.32 -16.57
C ARG A 365 18.01 1.03 -17.71
N HIS A 366 16.91 0.35 -17.45
CA HIS A 366 15.89 -0.10 -18.41
C HIS A 366 14.53 0.56 -18.18
#